data_9cb4ee7b03c5ec84845139acb7f8b9f0
#
_entry.id   9cb4ee7b03c5ec84845139acb7f8b9f0
#
_cell.length_a   1.000
_cell.length_b   1.000
_cell.length_c   1.000
_cell.angle_alpha   90.00
_cell.angle_beta   90.00
_cell.angle_gamma   90.00
#
_symmetry.space_group_name_H-M   'P 1'
#
loop_
_entity.id
_entity.type
_entity.pdbx_description
1 polymer ?
#
loop_
_entity_poly.entity_id
_entity_poly.type
_entity_poly.pdbx_seq_one_letter_code
_entity_poly.pdbx_strand_id
1 'polypeptide(L)'
;MMKNVYSVGQVNTYIKNMFAQDFMMQRISVKGEVSNCKYHSSGHIYFTLKDPAGTINAIMFAGNRRGLSFQMKEGDKVIVTGSVEVYERDGKYQLYAREIELDGAGNLYLKFEALKKELEEMGMFAPEYKQPIPAYVKKIGVVTAPVSYTHLTLPTTSRV
;
A
#
# COMPACT_ATOMS: atom_id res chain seq x y z
N MET A 1 -16.41 -36.10 -36.78
CA MET A 1 -16.06 -35.54 -35.49
C MET A 1 -17.15 -34.55 -35.08
N MET A 2 -17.91 -34.83 -34.02
CA MET A 2 -18.85 -33.86 -33.46
C MET A 2 -18.08 -32.70 -32.87
N LYS A 3 -18.33 -31.49 -33.36
CA LYS A 3 -17.78 -30.27 -32.76
C LYS A 3 -18.53 -29.99 -31.45
N ASN A 4 -17.86 -30.03 -30.32
CA ASN A 4 -18.44 -29.56 -29.05
C ASN A 4 -18.61 -28.05 -29.13
N VAL A 5 -19.81 -27.54 -29.19
CA VAL A 5 -20.12 -26.10 -29.25
C VAL A 5 -20.59 -25.66 -27.89
N TYR A 6 -19.88 -24.70 -27.29
CA TYR A 6 -20.20 -24.12 -26.00
C TYR A 6 -20.71 -22.68 -26.17
N SER A 7 -21.61 -22.25 -25.30
CA SER A 7 -22.01 -20.86 -25.22
C SER A 7 -20.93 -20.04 -24.49
N VAL A 8 -20.92 -18.71 -24.69
CA VAL A 8 -19.99 -17.79 -23.99
C VAL A 8 -20.13 -17.92 -22.48
N GLY A 9 -21.37 -18.01 -21.97
CA GLY A 9 -21.61 -18.19 -20.53
C GLY A 9 -21.03 -19.50 -20.00
N GLN A 10 -21.17 -20.61 -20.74
CA GLN A 10 -20.57 -21.89 -20.33
C GLN A 10 -19.05 -21.81 -20.24
N VAL A 11 -18.40 -21.10 -21.16
CA VAL A 11 -16.94 -20.90 -21.11
C VAL A 11 -16.55 -20.05 -19.92
N ASN A 12 -17.25 -18.93 -19.67
CA ASN A 12 -16.95 -18.06 -18.53
C ASN A 12 -17.17 -18.78 -17.19
N THR A 13 -18.26 -19.53 -17.06
CA THR A 13 -18.52 -20.34 -15.86
C THR A 13 -17.46 -21.43 -15.67
N TYR A 14 -17.02 -22.07 -16.74
CA TYR A 14 -15.95 -23.06 -16.67
C TYR A 14 -14.64 -22.44 -16.15
N ILE A 15 -14.22 -21.30 -16.71
CA ILE A 15 -13.02 -20.58 -16.28
C ILE A 15 -13.15 -20.14 -14.81
N LYS A 16 -14.30 -19.60 -14.41
CA LYS A 16 -14.56 -19.23 -13.00
C LYS A 16 -14.39 -20.41 -12.07
N ASN A 17 -14.94 -21.58 -12.44
CA ASN A 17 -14.81 -22.79 -11.63
C ASN A 17 -13.36 -23.26 -11.52
N MET A 18 -12.55 -23.11 -12.58
CA MET A 18 -11.12 -23.40 -12.52
C MET A 18 -10.40 -22.50 -11.51
N PHE A 19 -10.66 -21.19 -11.53
CA PHE A 19 -10.09 -20.25 -10.56
C PHE A 19 -10.57 -20.55 -9.13
N ALA A 20 -11.83 -20.90 -8.95
CA ALA A 20 -12.39 -21.23 -7.64
C ALA A 20 -11.81 -22.53 -7.04
N GLN A 21 -11.36 -23.46 -7.86
CA GLN A 21 -10.72 -24.70 -7.42
C GLN A 21 -9.22 -24.55 -7.18
N ASP A 22 -8.61 -23.49 -7.68
CA ASP A 22 -7.18 -23.22 -7.50
C ASP A 22 -6.93 -22.61 -6.11
N PHE A 23 -6.26 -23.37 -5.26
CA PHE A 23 -5.92 -22.94 -3.90
C PHE A 23 -5.09 -21.62 -3.87
N MET A 24 -4.19 -21.43 -4.83
CA MET A 24 -3.37 -20.23 -4.89
C MET A 24 -4.20 -18.99 -5.24
N MET A 25 -5.22 -19.12 -6.11
CA MET A 25 -6.07 -18.00 -6.51
C MET A 25 -7.04 -17.57 -5.41
N GLN A 26 -7.36 -18.46 -4.46
CA GLN A 26 -8.25 -18.13 -3.34
C GLN A 26 -7.56 -17.26 -2.26
N ARG A 27 -6.24 -17.35 -2.13
CA ARG A 27 -5.47 -16.53 -1.19
C ARG A 27 -4.10 -16.23 -1.77
N ILE A 28 -4.01 -15.10 -2.42
CA ILE A 28 -2.79 -14.61 -3.08
C ILE A 28 -2.44 -13.22 -2.57
N SER A 29 -1.15 -12.93 -2.47
CA SER A 29 -0.63 -11.59 -2.20
C SER A 29 0.04 -11.06 -3.45
N VAL A 30 -0.47 -9.96 -3.97
CA VAL A 30 0.01 -9.33 -5.21
C VAL A 30 0.64 -7.99 -4.87
N LYS A 31 1.89 -7.80 -5.29
CA LYS A 31 2.61 -6.55 -5.16
C LYS A 31 2.44 -5.72 -6.43
N GLY A 32 2.21 -4.42 -6.28
CA GLY A 32 2.10 -3.51 -7.40
C GLY A 32 2.00 -2.05 -6.98
N GLU A 33 1.95 -1.19 -7.98
CA GLU A 33 1.70 0.24 -7.82
C GLU A 33 0.22 0.52 -8.10
N VAL A 34 -0.39 1.31 -7.22
CA VAL A 34 -1.80 1.70 -7.34
C VAL A 34 -1.99 2.71 -8.46
N SER A 35 -2.97 2.45 -9.31
CA SER A 35 -3.44 3.40 -10.33
C SER A 35 -4.97 3.37 -10.42
N ASN A 36 -5.55 4.43 -10.98
CA ASN A 36 -7.01 4.58 -11.14
C ASN A 36 -7.80 4.35 -9.83
N CYS A 37 -7.27 4.82 -8.70
CA CYS A 37 -7.90 4.61 -7.41
C CYS A 37 -9.16 5.49 -7.23
N LYS A 38 -10.31 4.84 -7.04
CA LYS A 38 -11.61 5.50 -6.88
C LYS A 38 -12.33 5.00 -5.64
N TYR A 39 -12.63 5.92 -4.73
CA TYR A 39 -13.46 5.67 -3.57
C TYR A 39 -14.93 5.89 -3.95
N HIS A 40 -15.70 4.82 -4.04
CA HIS A 40 -17.12 4.89 -4.40
C HIS A 40 -17.99 5.27 -3.19
N SER A 41 -19.13 5.91 -3.44
CA SER A 41 -20.11 6.32 -2.40
C SER A 41 -20.67 5.14 -1.60
N SER A 42 -20.72 3.95 -2.17
CA SER A 42 -21.08 2.70 -1.48
C SER A 42 -20.01 2.19 -0.49
N GLY A 43 -18.87 2.89 -0.37
CA GLY A 43 -17.76 2.50 0.48
C GLY A 43 -16.76 1.53 -0.16
N HIS A 44 -17.03 1.02 -1.36
CA HIS A 44 -16.10 0.19 -2.11
C HIS A 44 -14.94 1.02 -2.66
N ILE A 45 -13.76 0.41 -2.78
CA ILE A 45 -12.60 1.03 -3.40
C ILE A 45 -12.27 0.24 -4.66
N TYR A 46 -12.28 0.91 -5.81
CA TYR A 46 -11.88 0.36 -7.10
C TYR A 46 -10.51 0.91 -7.46
N PHE A 47 -9.60 0.06 -7.85
CA PHE A 47 -8.26 0.46 -8.25
C PHE A 47 -7.65 -0.56 -9.21
N THR A 48 -6.55 -0.18 -9.82
CA THR A 48 -5.75 -1.06 -10.67
C THR A 48 -4.38 -1.21 -10.02
N LEU A 49 -3.89 -2.43 -9.90
CA LEU A 49 -2.48 -2.68 -9.62
C LEU A 49 -1.72 -2.80 -10.93
N LYS A 50 -0.59 -2.15 -11.01
CA LYS A 50 0.31 -2.24 -12.16
C LYS A 50 1.73 -2.56 -11.72
N ASP A 51 2.44 -3.24 -12.59
CA ASP A 51 3.87 -3.43 -12.56
C ASP A 51 4.46 -3.22 -13.97
N PRO A 52 5.77 -3.35 -14.20
CA PRO A 52 6.35 -3.21 -15.54
C PRO A 52 5.85 -4.23 -16.57
N ALA A 53 5.29 -5.36 -16.12
CA ALA A 53 4.87 -6.47 -16.98
C ALA A 53 3.36 -6.47 -17.27
N GLY A 54 2.52 -5.88 -16.38
CA GLY A 54 1.08 -5.94 -16.57
C GLY A 54 0.24 -5.15 -15.58
N THR A 55 -1.07 -5.32 -15.71
CA THR A 55 -2.06 -4.69 -14.83
C THR A 55 -3.15 -5.66 -14.42
N ILE A 56 -3.66 -5.52 -13.22
CA ILE A 56 -4.84 -6.24 -12.75
C ILE A 56 -5.81 -5.28 -12.07
N ASN A 57 -7.10 -5.37 -12.42
CA ASN A 57 -8.12 -4.61 -11.74
C ASN A 57 -8.40 -5.22 -10.36
N ALA A 58 -8.59 -4.36 -9.38
CA ALA A 58 -8.85 -4.76 -8.01
C ALA A 58 -10.03 -4.01 -7.42
N ILE A 59 -10.73 -4.68 -6.50
CA ILE A 59 -11.82 -4.11 -5.72
C ILE A 59 -11.66 -4.51 -4.26
N MET A 60 -11.79 -3.52 -3.36
CA MET A 60 -11.95 -3.76 -1.94
C MET A 60 -13.38 -3.40 -1.54
N PHE A 61 -14.11 -4.38 -1.02
CA PHE A 61 -15.47 -4.15 -0.53
C PHE A 61 -15.47 -3.37 0.78
N ALA A 62 -16.55 -2.61 1.01
CA ALA A 62 -16.72 -1.77 2.20
C ALA A 62 -16.50 -2.53 3.53
N GLY A 63 -16.91 -3.80 3.59
CA GLY A 63 -16.72 -4.65 4.77
C GLY A 63 -15.26 -4.89 5.14
N ASN A 64 -14.37 -4.97 4.15
CA ASN A 64 -12.94 -5.21 4.34
C ASN A 64 -12.16 -3.91 4.61
N ARG A 65 -12.78 -2.75 4.33
CA ARG A 65 -12.12 -1.44 4.46
C ARG A 65 -11.72 -1.09 5.89
N ARG A 66 -12.36 -1.69 6.90
CA ARG A 66 -12.02 -1.45 8.33
C ARG A 66 -10.58 -1.81 8.68
N GLY A 67 -9.95 -2.73 7.94
CA GLY A 67 -8.54 -3.11 8.10
C GLY A 67 -7.55 -2.20 7.38
N LEU A 68 -8.02 -1.25 6.57
CA LEU A 68 -7.15 -0.33 5.83
C LEU A 68 -6.75 0.84 6.73
N SER A 69 -5.50 0.87 7.16
CA SER A 69 -4.96 1.88 8.10
C SER A 69 -4.56 3.20 7.46
N PHE A 70 -4.60 3.30 6.12
CA PHE A 70 -4.19 4.48 5.36
C PHE A 70 -5.12 4.75 4.18
N GLN A 71 -5.07 5.95 3.63
CA GLN A 71 -5.79 6.30 2.41
C GLN A 71 -4.88 6.06 1.21
N MET A 72 -5.23 5.08 0.37
CA MET A 72 -4.51 4.80 -0.87
C MET A 72 -4.56 5.98 -1.83
N LYS A 73 -3.44 6.25 -2.48
CA LYS A 73 -3.28 7.26 -3.53
C LYS A 73 -2.66 6.64 -4.76
N GLU A 74 -2.79 7.31 -5.88
CA GLU A 74 -2.08 6.93 -7.09
C GLU A 74 -0.57 6.96 -6.88
N GLY A 75 0.11 5.94 -7.37
CA GLY A 75 1.56 5.78 -7.21
C GLY A 75 1.99 5.06 -5.94
N ASP A 76 1.09 4.78 -5.00
CA ASP A 76 1.44 4.02 -3.81
C ASP A 76 1.85 2.60 -4.18
N LYS A 77 2.99 2.15 -3.64
CA LYS A 77 3.42 0.75 -3.75
C LYS A 77 2.79 -0.04 -2.62
N VAL A 78 2.03 -1.05 -2.98
CA VAL A 78 1.25 -1.84 -2.02
C VAL A 78 1.40 -3.34 -2.25
N ILE A 79 1.12 -4.10 -1.20
CA ILE A 79 0.90 -5.54 -1.23
C ILE A 79 -0.57 -5.76 -0.91
N VAL A 80 -1.29 -6.36 -1.86
CA VAL A 80 -2.72 -6.65 -1.74
C VAL A 80 -2.91 -8.15 -1.55
N THR A 81 -3.47 -8.54 -0.43
CA THR A 81 -3.85 -9.93 -0.15
C THR A 81 -5.35 -10.11 -0.41
N GLY A 82 -5.69 -11.14 -1.17
CA GLY A 82 -7.09 -11.39 -1.55
C GLY A 82 -7.27 -12.64 -2.39
N SER A 83 -8.37 -12.70 -3.14
CA SER A 83 -8.66 -13.75 -4.10
C SER A 83 -8.76 -13.20 -5.52
N VAL A 84 -8.32 -13.98 -6.51
CA VAL A 84 -8.53 -13.66 -7.92
C VAL A 84 -9.72 -14.47 -8.41
N GLU A 85 -10.73 -13.76 -8.91
CA GLU A 85 -11.97 -14.38 -9.40
C GLU A 85 -12.36 -13.82 -10.76
N VAL A 86 -13.15 -14.59 -11.50
CA VAL A 86 -13.67 -14.19 -12.80
C VAL A 86 -15.03 -13.52 -12.62
N TYR A 87 -15.14 -12.29 -13.10
CA TYR A 87 -16.42 -11.62 -13.25
C TYR A 87 -17.12 -12.13 -14.52
N GLU A 88 -18.04 -13.07 -14.36
CA GLU A 88 -18.66 -13.84 -15.46
C GLU A 88 -19.31 -12.95 -16.52
N ARG A 89 -19.94 -11.85 -16.09
CA ARG A 89 -20.69 -10.97 -17.00
C ARG A 89 -19.82 -10.37 -18.10
N ASP A 90 -18.60 -9.98 -17.74
CA ASP A 90 -17.66 -9.33 -18.66
C ASP A 90 -16.53 -10.28 -19.11
N GLY A 91 -16.45 -11.49 -18.55
CA GLY A 91 -15.35 -12.43 -18.82
C GLY A 91 -13.98 -11.94 -18.39
N LYS A 92 -13.91 -11.05 -17.38
CA LYS A 92 -12.68 -10.47 -16.87
C LYS A 92 -12.33 -11.06 -15.51
N TYR A 93 -11.04 -11.29 -15.27
CA TYR A 93 -10.57 -11.60 -13.94
C TYR A 93 -10.19 -10.33 -13.18
N GLN A 94 -10.38 -10.35 -11.87
CA GLN A 94 -10.06 -9.23 -11.00
C GLN A 94 -9.66 -9.72 -9.61
N LEU A 95 -8.91 -8.90 -8.89
CA LEU A 95 -8.45 -9.17 -7.53
C LEU A 95 -9.45 -8.60 -6.53
N TYR A 96 -10.02 -9.45 -5.70
CA TYR A 96 -10.88 -9.09 -4.58
C TYR A 96 -10.02 -8.91 -3.33
N ALA A 97 -9.68 -7.67 -3.01
CA ALA A 97 -8.79 -7.33 -1.91
C ALA A 97 -9.48 -7.54 -0.54
N ARG A 98 -8.80 -8.26 0.35
CA ARG A 98 -9.18 -8.41 1.75
C ARG A 98 -8.34 -7.52 2.66
N GLU A 99 -7.03 -7.48 2.40
CA GLU A 99 -6.05 -6.71 3.14
C GLU A 99 -5.14 -5.96 2.16
N ILE A 100 -4.76 -4.74 2.51
CA ILE A 100 -3.84 -3.93 1.72
C ILE A 100 -2.84 -3.29 2.68
N GLU A 101 -1.56 -3.47 2.38
CA GLU A 101 -0.45 -2.93 3.14
C GLU A 101 0.47 -2.11 2.24
N LEU A 102 1.09 -1.06 2.79
CA LEU A 102 2.14 -0.34 2.06
C LEU A 102 3.38 -1.22 1.91
N ASP A 103 3.87 -1.32 0.69
CA ASP A 103 5.12 -2.02 0.42
C ASP A 103 6.29 -1.27 1.06
N GLY A 104 6.99 -1.96 1.95
CA GLY A 104 8.11 -1.41 2.69
C GLY A 104 7.78 -0.78 4.05
N ALA A 105 6.51 -0.65 4.45
CA ALA A 105 6.15 -0.15 5.77
C ALA A 105 6.74 -1.04 6.89
N GLY A 106 6.63 -2.36 6.75
CA GLY A 106 7.24 -3.30 7.67
C GLY A 106 8.77 -3.26 7.63
N ASN A 107 9.36 -3.09 6.46
CA ASN A 107 10.81 -2.99 6.31
C ASN A 107 11.37 -1.67 6.88
N LEU A 108 10.61 -0.58 6.78
CA LEU A 108 11.00 0.70 7.37
C LEU A 108 10.99 0.63 8.91
N TYR A 109 9.98 0.00 9.49
CA TYR A 109 9.91 -0.22 10.95
C TYR A 109 11.07 -1.10 11.44
N LEU A 110 11.36 -2.20 10.76
CA LEU A 110 12.50 -3.07 11.10
C LEU A 110 13.85 -2.33 10.99
N LYS A 111 14.03 -1.50 9.96
CA LYS A 111 15.21 -0.65 9.83
C LYS A 111 15.31 0.39 10.93
N PHE A 112 14.18 0.99 11.32
CA PHE A 112 14.13 1.93 12.44
C PHE A 112 14.52 1.26 13.76
N GLU A 113 13.94 0.11 14.08
CA GLU A 113 14.26 -0.64 15.30
C GLU A 113 15.73 -1.12 15.30
N ALA A 114 16.23 -1.61 14.18
CA ALA A 114 17.64 -2.01 14.05
C ALA A 114 18.59 -0.82 14.27
N LEU A 115 18.32 0.32 13.64
CA LEU A 115 19.12 1.55 13.82
C LEU A 115 19.04 2.07 15.26
N LYS A 116 17.85 2.06 15.86
CA LYS A 116 17.67 2.46 17.24
C LYS A 116 18.51 1.61 18.19
N LYS A 117 18.48 0.29 18.01
CA LYS A 117 19.27 -0.66 18.79
C LYS A 117 20.78 -0.44 18.61
N GLU A 118 21.23 -0.25 17.38
CA GLU A 118 22.61 0.05 17.06
C GLU A 118 23.10 1.34 17.77
N LEU A 119 22.30 2.41 17.71
CA LEU A 119 22.62 3.68 18.38
C LEU A 119 22.60 3.54 19.90
N GLU A 120 21.73 2.69 20.45
CA GLU A 120 21.69 2.40 21.89
C GLU A 120 22.93 1.60 22.34
N GLU A 121 23.33 0.58 21.57
CA GLU A 121 24.56 -0.20 21.81
C GLU A 121 25.83 0.66 21.72
N MET A 122 25.85 1.66 20.81
CA MET A 122 26.92 2.66 20.74
C MET A 122 26.87 3.70 21.86
N GLY A 123 25.89 3.63 22.76
CA GLY A 123 25.73 4.54 23.88
C GLY A 123 25.28 5.96 23.51
N MET A 124 24.82 6.19 22.28
CA MET A 124 24.44 7.53 21.78
C MET A 124 23.29 8.18 22.55
N PHE A 125 22.51 7.38 23.26
CA PHE A 125 21.42 7.88 24.14
C PHE A 125 21.85 8.07 25.58
N ALA A 126 23.10 7.82 25.93
CA ALA A 126 23.60 7.95 27.28
C ALA A 126 23.50 9.41 27.77
N PRO A 127 23.22 9.63 29.08
CA PRO A 127 23.10 10.98 29.64
C PRO A 127 24.34 11.86 29.44
N GLU A 128 25.51 11.26 29.29
CA GLU A 128 26.81 11.91 29.09
C GLU A 128 26.88 12.71 27.79
N TYR A 129 26.15 12.27 26.76
CA TYR A 129 26.05 12.95 25.46
C TYR A 129 24.99 14.05 25.43
N LYS A 130 24.16 14.15 26.47
CA LYS A 130 23.11 15.17 26.55
C LYS A 130 23.71 16.47 27.07
N GLN A 131 23.71 17.47 26.22
CA GLN A 131 24.13 18.81 26.60
C GLN A 131 22.97 19.56 27.29
N PRO A 132 23.24 20.35 28.36
CA PRO A 132 22.20 21.20 28.93
C PRO A 132 21.76 22.25 27.92
N ILE A 133 20.46 22.58 27.93
CA ILE A 133 19.92 23.64 27.06
C ILE A 133 20.55 24.97 27.45
N PRO A 134 21.23 25.68 26.53
CA PRO A 134 21.87 26.96 26.85
C PRO A 134 20.80 28.01 27.18
N ALA A 135 21.07 28.84 28.22
CA ALA A 135 20.18 29.91 28.61
C ALA A 135 20.02 30.99 27.51
N TYR A 136 21.04 31.13 26.66
CA TYR A 136 21.02 32.07 25.53
C TYR A 136 21.43 31.37 24.24
N VAL A 137 20.49 31.20 23.31
CA VAL A 137 20.68 30.49 22.05
C VAL A 137 21.09 31.49 20.96
N LYS A 138 22.29 31.31 20.39
CA LYS A 138 22.77 32.12 19.26
C LYS A 138 22.46 31.53 17.87
N LYS A 139 22.30 30.21 17.78
CA LYS A 139 22.01 29.49 16.54
C LYS A 139 21.04 28.37 16.83
N ILE A 140 20.03 28.19 15.98
CA ILE A 140 19.05 27.12 16.06
C ILE A 140 19.17 26.32 14.78
N GLY A 141 19.37 25.00 14.90
CA GLY A 141 19.25 24.04 13.80
C GLY A 141 17.88 23.37 13.86
N VAL A 142 17.17 23.33 12.74
CA VAL A 142 15.89 22.64 12.63
C VAL A 142 16.05 21.44 11.70
N VAL A 143 15.80 20.24 12.22
CA VAL A 143 15.78 19.00 11.44
C VAL A 143 14.33 18.57 11.31
N THR A 144 13.84 18.51 10.08
CA THR A 144 12.43 18.19 9.81
C THR A 144 12.31 17.28 8.59
N ALA A 145 11.18 16.60 8.46
CA ALA A 145 10.85 15.89 7.24
C ALA A 145 10.66 16.87 6.06
N PRO A 146 10.85 16.45 4.79
CA PRO A 146 10.74 17.32 3.61
C PRO A 146 9.40 18.05 3.50
N VAL A 147 8.33 17.49 4.07
CA VAL A 147 6.99 18.09 4.13
C VAL A 147 6.53 18.10 5.58
N SER A 148 7.09 18.99 6.37
CA SER A 148 6.68 19.18 7.77
C SER A 148 5.87 20.48 7.87
N TYR A 149 4.82 20.45 8.72
CA TYR A 149 4.01 21.62 9.00
C TYR A 149 4.83 22.80 9.53
N THR A 150 5.84 22.54 10.34
CA THR A 150 6.78 23.54 10.84
C THR A 150 7.60 24.20 9.74
N HIS A 151 7.97 23.46 8.70
CA HIS A 151 8.66 23.99 7.54
C HIS A 151 7.81 25.00 6.74
N LEU A 152 6.49 24.76 6.67
CA LEU A 152 5.53 25.62 5.97
C LEU A 152 5.15 26.87 6.77
N THR A 153 5.33 26.87 8.09
CA THR A 153 4.91 27.95 8.98
C THR A 153 6.04 28.86 9.43
N LEU A 154 7.31 28.49 9.19
CA LEU A 154 8.43 29.38 9.49
C LEU A 154 8.42 30.59 8.53
N PRO A 155 8.43 31.84 9.04
CA PRO A 155 8.49 33.01 8.18
C PRO A 155 9.82 33.01 7.44
N THR A 156 9.78 32.95 6.13
CA THR A 156 10.94 33.16 5.26
C THR A 156 11.30 34.64 5.20
N THR A 157 11.88 35.18 6.24
CA THR A 157 12.55 36.51 6.16
C THR A 157 13.94 36.29 5.62
N SER A 158 14.11 36.25 4.30
CA SER A 158 15.37 36.58 3.65
C SER A 158 15.56 38.08 3.80
N ARG A 159 16.40 38.49 4.73
CA ARG A 159 17.06 39.79 4.63
C ARG A 159 18.32 39.61 3.78
N VAL A 160 18.33 40.29 2.65
CA VAL A 160 19.48 40.64 1.86
C VAL A 160 20.49 41.39 2.71
#